data_0a9ebf26c32324e260fe45f543d65085
#
_entry.id   0a9ebf26c32324e260fe45f543d65085
#
_cell.length_a   1.000
_cell.length_b   1.000
_cell.length_c   1.000
_cell.angle_alpha   90.00
_cell.angle_beta   90.00
_cell.angle_gamma   90.00
#
_symmetry.space_group_name_H-M   'P 1'
#
loop_
_entity.id
_entity.type
_entity.pdbx_description
1 polymer ?
#
loop_
_entity_poly.entity_id
_entity_poly.type
_entity_poly.pdbx_seq_one_letter_code
_entity_poly.pdbx_strand_id
1 'polypeptide(L)'
;MKKLFFTRWSLWLCLAASTLTAKAQEITPFKENDRVVFLGNSITDGGHYHSYIWLYYMTRFPSMNLTVLNAGIGGDRVWDMLKRLDGDVFSKQPSVLITTFGMNDSGYFEYNGSEPEKFANQKVAESQEGYKQMEQRYKQLVDTKIVLLGSSPYDEDVRIPENTPLKDKNKAMLRIVDFQRESAKNNGWQFFDFNTAMTAINKRMQQQDPTFTLSGNDRVHPDLDGHMVMAYLILKAQGFAGKKVAGISIDAPNRKVVSAEGCNLSEIRKTARGLSFDYYAAALPYPLDTVARGWGSKKSQYDAIAVVPFMEEMNQELLRITGLKGKYNLLIDGQQIGSWEAAEYARGINLAAIDSTPEYQQGLRV
;
A
#
# COMPACT_ATOMS: atom_id res chain seq x y z
N MET A 1 -29.81 -69.17 -23.65
CA MET A 1 -29.37 -68.24 -22.59
C MET A 1 -28.58 -67.13 -23.24
N LYS A 2 -29.18 -65.94 -23.38
CA LYS A 2 -28.53 -64.76 -23.96
C LYS A 2 -28.16 -63.84 -22.81
N LYS A 3 -26.84 -63.52 -22.65
CA LYS A 3 -26.35 -62.56 -21.70
C LYS A 3 -26.41 -61.14 -22.33
N LEU A 4 -27.16 -60.22 -21.72
CA LEU A 4 -27.11 -58.82 -22.06
C LEU A 4 -25.92 -58.16 -21.31
N PHE A 5 -25.04 -57.48 -22.07
CA PHE A 5 -24.04 -56.58 -21.55
C PHE A 5 -24.61 -55.16 -21.50
N PHE A 6 -24.71 -54.56 -20.29
CA PHE A 6 -25.00 -53.16 -20.12
C PHE A 6 -23.69 -52.36 -20.05
N THR A 7 -23.39 -51.58 -21.05
CA THR A 7 -22.30 -50.59 -21.05
C THR A 7 -22.77 -49.34 -20.36
N ARG A 8 -22.20 -49.00 -19.21
CA ARG A 8 -22.38 -47.73 -18.50
C ARG A 8 -21.49 -46.69 -19.17
N TRP A 9 -22.09 -45.71 -19.84
CA TRP A 9 -21.42 -44.50 -20.27
C TRP A 9 -21.47 -43.49 -19.10
N SER A 10 -20.30 -43.22 -18.50
CA SER A 10 -20.11 -42.16 -17.52
C SER A 10 -19.85 -40.88 -18.28
N LEU A 11 -20.83 -39.97 -18.32
CA LEU A 11 -20.63 -38.61 -18.79
C LEU A 11 -19.85 -37.84 -17.73
N TRP A 12 -18.59 -37.50 -18.02
CA TRP A 12 -17.84 -36.50 -17.26
C TRP A 12 -18.22 -35.11 -17.73
N LEU A 13 -19.03 -34.42 -16.92
CA LEU A 13 -19.27 -32.98 -17.10
C LEU A 13 -18.04 -32.23 -16.56
N CYS A 14 -17.14 -31.81 -17.45
CA CYS A 14 -16.11 -30.83 -17.09
C CYS A 14 -16.78 -29.47 -16.87
N LEU A 15 -17.05 -29.11 -15.62
CA LEU A 15 -17.35 -27.72 -15.24
C LEU A 15 -16.06 -26.91 -15.42
N ALA A 16 -15.93 -26.20 -16.54
CA ALA A 16 -14.93 -25.16 -16.70
C ALA A 16 -15.34 -23.99 -15.78
N ALA A 17 -14.80 -23.97 -14.57
CA ALA A 17 -14.84 -22.80 -13.72
C ALA A 17 -13.98 -21.71 -14.39
N SER A 18 -14.60 -20.83 -15.17
CA SER A 18 -13.96 -19.59 -15.60
C SER A 18 -13.74 -18.74 -14.36
N THR A 19 -12.54 -18.82 -13.78
CA THR A 19 -12.07 -17.82 -12.82
C THR A 19 -11.94 -16.51 -13.56
N LEU A 20 -12.95 -15.65 -13.44
CA LEU A 20 -12.81 -14.23 -13.72
C LEU A 20 -11.75 -13.69 -12.73
N THR A 21 -10.49 -13.72 -13.13
CA THR A 21 -9.45 -12.93 -12.46
C THR A 21 -9.84 -11.47 -12.67
N ALA A 22 -10.40 -10.85 -11.64
CA ALA A 22 -10.56 -9.41 -11.62
C ALA A 22 -9.17 -8.82 -11.94
N LYS A 23 -9.07 -8.10 -13.06
CA LYS A 23 -7.84 -7.45 -13.46
C LYS A 23 -7.44 -6.53 -12.32
N ALA A 24 -6.29 -6.74 -11.70
CA ALA A 24 -5.82 -5.90 -10.62
C ALA A 24 -5.83 -4.44 -11.09
N GLN A 25 -6.31 -3.54 -10.24
CA GLN A 25 -6.31 -2.11 -10.56
C GLN A 25 -4.84 -1.68 -10.67
N GLU A 26 -4.41 -1.27 -11.86
CA GLU A 26 -3.03 -0.88 -12.13
C GLU A 26 -2.88 0.63 -12.01
N ILE A 27 -1.93 1.07 -11.18
CA ILE A 27 -1.45 2.44 -11.14
C ILE A 27 -0.04 2.47 -11.71
N THR A 28 0.20 3.35 -12.66
CA THR A 28 1.55 3.50 -13.24
C THR A 28 2.52 4.00 -12.17
N PRO A 29 3.69 3.37 -11.98
CA PRO A 29 4.75 3.89 -11.12
C PRO A 29 5.15 5.32 -11.48
N PHE A 30 5.59 6.08 -10.48
CA PHE A 30 6.17 7.40 -10.70
C PHE A 30 7.51 7.29 -11.43
N LYS A 31 7.87 8.33 -12.17
CA LYS A 31 9.06 8.39 -13.00
C LYS A 31 10.01 9.47 -12.51
N GLU A 32 11.22 9.43 -13.02
CA GLU A 32 12.21 10.50 -12.88
C GLU A 32 11.60 11.87 -13.22
N ASN A 33 11.81 12.84 -12.33
CA ASN A 33 11.30 14.21 -12.41
C ASN A 33 9.78 14.36 -12.33
N ASP A 34 9.04 13.32 -11.90
CA ASP A 34 7.62 13.49 -11.62
C ASP A 34 7.41 14.47 -10.46
N ARG A 35 6.42 15.34 -10.65
CA ARG A 35 5.85 16.21 -9.63
C ARG A 35 4.45 15.71 -9.31
N VAL A 36 4.33 14.99 -8.20
CA VAL A 36 3.11 14.34 -7.76
C VAL A 36 2.39 15.22 -6.75
N VAL A 37 1.17 15.63 -7.06
CA VAL A 37 0.32 16.37 -6.12
C VAL A 37 -0.78 15.46 -5.60
N PHE A 38 -0.90 15.34 -4.28
CA PHE A 38 -1.98 14.63 -3.61
C PHE A 38 -3.02 15.64 -3.12
N LEU A 39 -4.16 15.68 -3.80
CA LEU A 39 -5.31 16.50 -3.44
C LEU A 39 -6.29 15.69 -2.61
N GLY A 40 -6.72 16.20 -1.47
CA GLY A 40 -7.64 15.49 -0.59
C GLY A 40 -8.13 16.31 0.59
N ASN A 41 -8.72 15.61 1.55
CA ASN A 41 -9.23 16.15 2.81
C ASN A 41 -8.24 15.88 3.97
N SER A 42 -8.74 15.82 5.23
CA SER A 42 -7.93 15.55 6.44
C SER A 42 -7.07 14.28 6.37
N ILE A 43 -7.53 13.24 5.67
CA ILE A 43 -6.79 11.98 5.53
C ILE A 43 -5.52 12.20 4.69
N THR A 44 -5.56 13.10 3.72
CA THR A 44 -4.39 13.52 2.93
C THR A 44 -3.59 14.61 3.66
N ASP A 45 -4.26 15.59 4.26
CA ASP A 45 -3.68 16.69 5.03
C ASP A 45 -2.73 16.19 6.13
N GLY A 46 -3.11 15.12 6.84
CA GLY A 46 -2.29 14.46 7.86
C GLY A 46 -0.89 14.02 7.40
N GLY A 47 -0.65 13.93 6.11
CA GLY A 47 0.69 13.79 5.55
C GLY A 47 1.26 12.37 5.58
N HIS A 48 0.50 11.35 5.91
CA HIS A 48 1.05 10.03 6.20
C HIS A 48 1.18 9.14 4.97
N TYR A 49 0.08 8.63 4.38
CA TYR A 49 0.16 7.59 3.35
C TYR A 49 1.00 8.00 2.13
N HIS A 50 0.91 9.23 1.68
CA HIS A 50 1.70 9.71 0.53
C HIS A 50 3.17 9.92 0.89
N SER A 51 3.50 10.31 2.14
CA SER A 51 4.89 10.37 2.61
C SER A 51 5.50 8.98 2.72
N TYR A 52 4.70 7.97 3.11
CA TYR A 52 5.16 6.57 3.14
C TYR A 52 5.43 6.04 1.73
N ILE A 53 4.60 6.38 0.76
CA ILE A 53 4.87 6.08 -0.66
C ILE A 53 6.16 6.78 -1.10
N TRP A 54 6.34 8.06 -0.74
CA TRP A 54 7.53 8.81 -1.10
C TRP A 54 8.80 8.23 -0.48
N LEU A 55 8.78 7.89 0.81
CA LEU A 55 9.90 7.23 1.49
C LEU A 55 10.25 5.89 0.83
N TYR A 56 9.24 5.12 0.39
CA TYR A 56 9.49 3.90 -0.38
C TYR A 56 10.27 4.20 -1.67
N TYR A 57 9.88 5.23 -2.41
CA TYR A 57 10.61 5.62 -3.62
C TYR A 57 12.02 6.11 -3.32
N MET A 58 12.21 6.92 -2.29
CA MET A 58 13.53 7.44 -1.89
C MET A 58 14.49 6.34 -1.45
N THR A 59 14.00 5.35 -0.73
CA THR A 59 14.82 4.20 -0.30
C THR A 59 15.07 3.22 -1.44
N ARG A 60 14.09 3.00 -2.31
CA ARG A 60 14.17 2.02 -3.40
C ARG A 60 14.90 2.54 -4.64
N PHE A 61 14.80 3.83 -4.93
CA PHE A 61 15.35 4.49 -6.10
C PHE A 61 16.12 5.76 -5.68
N PRO A 62 17.26 5.62 -4.97
CA PRO A 62 17.94 6.75 -4.30
C PRO A 62 18.46 7.81 -5.26
N SER A 63 18.63 7.51 -6.54
CA SER A 63 19.03 8.48 -7.57
C SER A 63 17.86 9.17 -8.26
N MET A 64 16.61 8.78 -7.95
CA MET A 64 15.41 9.29 -8.60
C MET A 64 15.03 10.66 -8.02
N ASN A 65 14.97 11.67 -8.89
CA ASN A 65 14.43 12.97 -8.51
C ASN A 65 12.90 12.93 -8.57
N LEU A 66 12.24 12.89 -7.42
CA LEU A 66 10.79 12.82 -7.26
C LEU A 66 10.32 13.90 -6.30
N THR A 67 9.37 14.73 -6.72
CA THR A 67 8.71 15.72 -5.85
C THR A 67 7.31 15.24 -5.50
N VAL A 68 7.01 15.15 -4.20
CA VAL A 68 5.67 14.85 -3.69
C VAL A 68 5.14 16.03 -2.91
N LEU A 69 3.94 16.49 -3.25
CA LEU A 69 3.29 17.66 -2.67
C LEU A 69 1.96 17.26 -2.03
N ASN A 70 1.75 17.70 -0.80
CA ASN A 70 0.50 17.55 -0.09
C ASN A 70 -0.39 18.77 -0.36
N ALA A 71 -1.55 18.54 -0.96
CA ALA A 71 -2.63 19.52 -1.16
C ALA A 71 -3.91 19.06 -0.47
N GLY A 72 -3.81 18.34 0.66
CA GLY A 72 -4.91 18.03 1.55
C GLY A 72 -5.28 19.22 2.42
N ILE A 73 -6.58 19.40 2.72
CA ILE A 73 -7.08 20.33 3.74
C ILE A 73 -8.18 19.64 4.54
N GLY A 74 -8.07 19.71 5.88
CA GLY A 74 -9.05 19.10 6.79
C GLY A 74 -10.47 19.59 6.53
N GLY A 75 -11.43 18.65 6.47
CA GLY A 75 -12.85 18.96 6.25
C GLY A 75 -13.29 19.14 4.80
N ASP A 76 -12.36 19.24 3.84
CA ASP A 76 -12.68 19.48 2.44
C ASP A 76 -13.60 18.41 1.85
N ARG A 77 -14.56 18.89 1.09
CA ARG A 77 -15.41 18.17 0.14
C ARG A 77 -14.97 18.54 -1.29
N VAL A 78 -15.51 17.86 -2.27
CA VAL A 78 -15.22 18.15 -3.69
C VAL A 78 -15.43 19.63 -4.05
N TRP A 79 -16.47 20.28 -3.51
CA TRP A 79 -16.74 21.71 -3.72
C TRP A 79 -15.67 22.64 -3.15
N ASP A 80 -15.08 22.27 -2.02
CA ASP A 80 -14.04 23.07 -1.37
C ASP A 80 -12.72 22.90 -2.12
N MET A 81 -12.39 21.68 -2.52
CA MET A 81 -11.24 21.39 -3.39
C MET A 81 -11.33 22.13 -4.74
N LEU A 82 -12.52 22.17 -5.37
CA LEU A 82 -12.74 22.86 -6.64
C LEU A 82 -12.36 24.36 -6.57
N LYS A 83 -12.67 25.04 -5.46
CA LYS A 83 -12.38 26.47 -5.27
C LYS A 83 -10.89 26.78 -5.22
N ARG A 84 -10.05 25.83 -4.82
CA ARG A 84 -8.62 26.04 -4.60
C ARG A 84 -7.71 25.33 -5.63
N LEU A 85 -8.28 24.71 -6.67
CA LEU A 85 -7.52 24.00 -7.70
C LEU A 85 -6.42 24.84 -8.35
N ASP A 86 -6.68 26.11 -8.66
CA ASP A 86 -5.69 26.98 -9.32
C ASP A 86 -4.47 27.24 -8.43
N GLY A 87 -4.70 27.56 -7.15
CA GLY A 87 -3.63 27.88 -6.20
C GLY A 87 -2.87 26.66 -5.69
N ASP A 88 -3.59 25.60 -5.35
CA ASP A 88 -3.01 24.47 -4.62
C ASP A 88 -2.56 23.32 -5.54
N VAL A 89 -3.10 23.24 -6.76
CA VAL A 89 -2.82 22.17 -7.70
C VAL A 89 -2.21 22.71 -9.00
N PHE A 90 -2.92 23.53 -9.75
CA PHE A 90 -2.48 23.93 -11.11
C PHE A 90 -1.22 24.78 -11.07
N SER A 91 -1.09 25.69 -10.09
CA SER A 91 0.12 26.48 -9.89
C SER A 91 1.36 25.63 -9.60
N LYS A 92 1.17 24.39 -9.15
CA LYS A 92 2.27 23.43 -8.86
C LYS A 92 2.73 22.66 -10.10
N GLN A 93 2.02 22.80 -11.23
CA GLN A 93 2.34 22.13 -12.49
C GLN A 93 2.59 20.61 -12.31
N PRO A 94 1.60 19.85 -11.81
CA PRO A 94 1.78 18.42 -11.57
C PRO A 94 1.98 17.65 -12.87
N SER A 95 2.91 16.70 -12.89
CA SER A 95 2.96 15.64 -13.91
C SER A 95 2.01 14.48 -13.53
N VAL A 96 1.72 14.35 -12.22
CA VAL A 96 0.75 13.38 -11.69
C VAL A 96 -0.13 14.08 -10.67
N LEU A 97 -1.43 14.04 -10.87
CA LEU A 97 -2.43 14.51 -9.90
C LEU A 97 -3.18 13.31 -9.33
N ILE A 98 -3.10 13.11 -8.05
CA ILE A 98 -3.80 12.07 -7.31
C ILE A 98 -4.86 12.73 -6.45
N THR A 99 -6.13 12.37 -6.63
CA THR A 99 -7.25 12.98 -5.92
C THR A 99 -8.05 11.96 -5.16
N THR A 100 -8.38 12.27 -3.89
CA THR A 100 -9.32 11.49 -3.07
C THR A 100 -10.32 12.40 -2.37
N PHE A 101 -11.61 12.03 -2.40
CA PHE A 101 -12.72 12.68 -1.70
C PHE A 101 -13.84 11.67 -1.46
N GLY A 102 -14.86 12.04 -0.68
CA GLY A 102 -16.02 11.19 -0.39
C GLY A 102 -16.34 11.08 1.10
N MET A 103 -15.35 11.09 1.97
CA MET A 103 -15.56 10.98 3.42
C MET A 103 -16.43 12.12 3.96
N ASN A 104 -16.10 13.38 3.62
CA ASN A 104 -16.85 14.55 4.05
C ASN A 104 -18.07 14.82 3.14
N ASP A 105 -17.94 14.48 1.86
CA ASP A 105 -19.01 14.64 0.87
C ASP A 105 -20.24 13.83 1.22
N SER A 106 -20.07 12.64 1.80
CA SER A 106 -21.21 11.80 2.21
C SER A 106 -21.97 12.34 3.44
N GLY A 107 -21.48 13.39 4.13
CA GLY A 107 -22.09 13.93 5.34
C GLY A 107 -21.91 13.08 6.58
N TYR A 108 -22.48 13.47 7.70
CA TYR A 108 -22.26 12.84 9.00
C TYR A 108 -23.55 12.59 9.79
N PHE A 109 -23.87 13.48 10.74
CA PHE A 109 -24.79 13.23 11.84
C PHE A 109 -26.24 12.92 11.44
N GLU A 110 -26.65 13.34 10.29
CA GLU A 110 -28.02 13.16 9.77
C GLU A 110 -28.34 11.72 9.43
N TYR A 111 -27.34 10.83 9.35
CA TYR A 111 -27.56 9.37 9.24
C TYR A 111 -28.30 8.78 10.46
N ASN A 112 -28.25 9.44 11.59
CA ASN A 112 -28.99 9.07 12.82
C ASN A 112 -30.34 9.81 12.92
N GLY A 113 -30.73 10.58 11.91
CA GLY A 113 -31.99 11.29 11.84
C GLY A 113 -33.16 10.45 11.34
N SER A 114 -34.26 11.10 11.03
CA SER A 114 -35.51 10.44 10.58
C SER A 114 -35.52 10.04 9.10
N GLU A 115 -34.69 10.65 8.25
CA GLU A 115 -34.66 10.43 6.79
C GLU A 115 -33.22 10.15 6.27
N PRO A 116 -32.49 9.16 6.80
CA PRO A 116 -31.08 8.95 6.47
C PRO A 116 -30.85 8.64 4.99
N GLU A 117 -31.72 7.91 4.34
CA GLU A 117 -31.59 7.58 2.92
C GLU A 117 -31.79 8.81 2.02
N LYS A 118 -32.76 9.67 2.34
CA LYS A 118 -32.98 10.93 1.61
C LYS A 118 -31.75 11.84 1.76
N PHE A 119 -31.19 11.93 2.96
CA PHE A 119 -29.95 12.65 3.21
C PHE A 119 -28.78 12.09 2.39
N ALA A 120 -28.57 10.77 2.42
CA ALA A 120 -27.53 10.11 1.65
C ALA A 120 -27.68 10.37 0.13
N ASN A 121 -28.92 10.31 -0.41
CA ASN A 121 -29.22 10.60 -1.81
C ASN A 121 -28.84 12.04 -2.17
N GLN A 122 -29.20 12.99 -1.32
CA GLN A 122 -28.85 14.40 -1.50
C GLN A 122 -27.31 14.59 -1.50
N LYS A 123 -26.61 14.05 -0.52
CA LYS A 123 -25.15 14.20 -0.38
C LYS A 123 -24.36 13.61 -1.53
N VAL A 124 -24.76 12.42 -1.99
CA VAL A 124 -24.16 11.79 -3.18
C VAL A 124 -24.40 12.64 -4.43
N ALA A 125 -25.61 13.17 -4.61
CA ALA A 125 -25.94 14.03 -5.76
C ALA A 125 -25.14 15.36 -5.72
N GLU A 126 -25.02 16.00 -4.55
CA GLU A 126 -24.21 17.21 -4.35
C GLU A 126 -22.74 16.94 -4.68
N SER A 127 -22.19 15.84 -4.21
CA SER A 127 -20.80 15.43 -4.51
C SER A 127 -20.59 15.16 -5.99
N GLN A 128 -21.52 14.46 -6.63
CA GLN A 128 -21.44 14.17 -8.07
C GLN A 128 -21.49 15.45 -8.92
N GLU A 129 -22.32 16.41 -8.56
CA GLU A 129 -22.41 17.70 -9.26
C GLU A 129 -21.10 18.52 -9.12
N GLY A 130 -20.53 18.60 -7.91
CA GLY A 130 -19.24 19.24 -7.70
C GLY A 130 -18.13 18.55 -8.46
N TYR A 131 -18.17 17.22 -8.49
CA TYR A 131 -17.18 16.42 -9.22
C TYR A 131 -17.23 16.62 -10.73
N LYS A 132 -18.43 16.74 -11.32
CA LYS A 132 -18.55 17.07 -12.76
C LYS A 132 -17.82 18.34 -13.14
N GLN A 133 -17.88 19.38 -12.29
CA GLN A 133 -17.15 20.62 -12.51
C GLN A 133 -15.63 20.42 -12.33
N MET A 134 -15.22 19.68 -11.30
CA MET A 134 -13.82 19.32 -11.09
C MET A 134 -13.25 18.49 -12.27
N GLU A 135 -14.02 17.55 -12.79
CA GLU A 135 -13.65 16.75 -13.96
C GLU A 135 -13.36 17.62 -15.18
N GLN A 136 -14.17 18.65 -15.44
CA GLN A 136 -13.93 19.60 -16.54
C GLN A 136 -12.64 20.39 -16.33
N ARG A 137 -12.30 20.71 -15.09
CA ARG A 137 -11.03 21.38 -14.77
C ARG A 137 -9.84 20.44 -14.97
N TYR A 138 -9.96 19.18 -14.59
CA TYR A 138 -8.90 18.17 -14.80
C TYR A 138 -8.61 17.92 -16.28
N LYS A 139 -9.61 17.97 -17.16
CA LYS A 139 -9.44 17.86 -18.62
C LYS A 139 -8.58 18.96 -19.22
N GLN A 140 -8.36 20.07 -18.51
CA GLN A 140 -7.45 21.14 -18.94
C GLN A 140 -5.97 20.80 -18.68
N LEU A 141 -5.68 19.79 -17.87
CA LEU A 141 -4.32 19.32 -17.54
C LEU A 141 -3.84 18.29 -18.59
N VAL A 142 -3.50 18.75 -19.78
CA VAL A 142 -3.24 17.90 -20.95
C VAL A 142 -2.10 16.90 -20.73
N ASP A 143 -1.01 17.33 -20.07
CA ASP A 143 0.20 16.51 -19.85
C ASP A 143 0.26 15.89 -18.45
N THR A 144 -0.82 15.98 -17.69
CA THR A 144 -0.89 15.47 -16.33
C THR A 144 -1.60 14.12 -16.27
N LYS A 145 -0.95 13.13 -15.68
CA LYS A 145 -1.58 11.87 -15.36
C LYS A 145 -2.56 12.04 -14.20
N ILE A 146 -3.82 11.74 -14.41
CA ILE A 146 -4.85 11.80 -13.37
C ILE A 146 -5.07 10.41 -12.76
N VAL A 147 -5.05 10.35 -11.43
CA VAL A 147 -5.35 9.17 -10.64
C VAL A 147 -6.46 9.51 -9.64
N LEU A 148 -7.58 8.82 -9.70
CA LEU A 148 -8.64 8.96 -8.72
C LEU A 148 -8.53 7.83 -7.69
N LEU A 149 -8.60 8.19 -6.42
CA LEU A 149 -8.62 7.25 -5.32
C LEU A 149 -9.99 7.31 -4.63
N GLY A 150 -10.72 6.20 -4.64
CA GLY A 150 -11.88 6.03 -3.77
C GLY A 150 -11.43 6.18 -2.31
N SER A 151 -12.12 7.01 -1.52
CA SER A 151 -11.75 7.30 -0.13
C SER A 151 -11.62 6.03 0.72
N SER A 152 -10.76 6.06 1.75
CA SER A 152 -10.80 5.04 2.80
C SER A 152 -12.21 4.88 3.38
N PRO A 153 -12.60 3.71 3.91
CA PRO A 153 -13.95 3.49 4.40
C PRO A 153 -14.23 4.26 5.69
N TYR A 154 -15.50 4.64 5.88
CA TYR A 154 -16.06 4.82 7.21
C TYR A 154 -16.37 3.44 7.77
N ASP A 155 -15.77 3.07 8.90
CA ASP A 155 -15.94 1.73 9.48
C ASP A 155 -17.16 1.67 10.43
N GLU A 156 -18.30 1.25 9.85
CA GLU A 156 -19.54 1.11 10.61
C GLU A 156 -19.55 -0.11 11.55
N ASP A 157 -18.80 -1.16 11.18
CA ASP A 157 -18.89 -2.49 11.78
C ASP A 157 -18.01 -2.63 13.02
N VAL A 158 -16.98 -1.79 13.17
CA VAL A 158 -16.08 -1.87 14.33
C VAL A 158 -16.82 -1.61 15.65
N ARG A 159 -16.52 -2.40 16.66
CA ARG A 159 -17.09 -2.22 18.01
C ARG A 159 -16.32 -1.18 18.81
N ILE A 160 -16.84 0.04 18.87
CA ILE A 160 -16.34 1.13 19.72
C ILE A 160 -17.47 1.51 20.68
N PRO A 161 -17.39 1.15 21.98
CA PRO A 161 -18.52 1.31 22.92
C PRO A 161 -19.06 2.73 23.05
N GLU A 162 -18.19 3.72 22.96
CA GLU A 162 -18.51 5.14 23.19
C GLU A 162 -18.79 5.90 21.88
N ASN A 163 -18.80 5.22 20.73
CA ASN A 163 -18.97 5.85 19.42
C ASN A 163 -20.06 5.12 18.62
N THR A 164 -21.27 5.68 18.61
CA THR A 164 -22.39 5.16 17.81
C THR A 164 -22.10 5.33 16.34
N PRO A 165 -22.15 4.26 15.50
CA PRO A 165 -21.87 4.36 14.08
C PRO A 165 -22.95 5.15 13.34
N LEU A 166 -22.56 5.84 12.28
CA LEU A 166 -23.43 6.48 11.31
C LEU A 166 -23.82 5.40 10.29
N LYS A 167 -24.96 4.78 10.51
CA LYS A 167 -25.43 3.62 9.72
C LYS A 167 -25.64 3.99 8.26
N ASP A 168 -25.18 3.11 7.35
CA ASP A 168 -25.26 3.30 5.88
C ASP A 168 -24.41 4.47 5.33
N LYS A 169 -23.60 5.14 6.15
CA LYS A 169 -22.67 6.18 5.65
C LYS A 169 -21.68 5.60 4.65
N ASN A 170 -21.06 4.47 4.95
CA ASN A 170 -20.11 3.85 4.02
C ASN A 170 -20.80 3.39 2.71
N LYS A 171 -22.05 3.00 2.76
CA LYS A 171 -22.84 2.70 1.57
C LYS A 171 -23.01 3.92 0.65
N ALA A 172 -23.23 5.11 1.22
CA ALA A 172 -23.25 6.37 0.47
C ALA A 172 -21.88 6.69 -0.13
N MET A 173 -20.80 6.47 0.63
CA MET A 173 -19.41 6.63 0.14
C MET A 173 -19.11 5.70 -1.04
N LEU A 174 -19.55 4.45 -1.02
CA LEU A 174 -19.40 3.52 -2.15
C LEU A 174 -20.06 4.03 -3.43
N ARG A 175 -21.20 4.72 -3.34
CA ARG A 175 -21.84 5.37 -4.50
C ARG A 175 -20.99 6.52 -5.07
N ILE A 176 -20.26 7.24 -4.20
CA ILE A 176 -19.29 8.25 -4.62
C ILE A 176 -18.09 7.57 -5.32
N VAL A 177 -17.59 6.47 -4.77
CA VAL A 177 -16.55 5.64 -5.38
C VAL A 177 -16.96 5.14 -6.76
N ASP A 178 -18.23 4.75 -6.94
CA ASP A 178 -18.74 4.24 -8.22
C ASP A 178 -18.70 5.30 -9.33
N PHE A 179 -19.16 6.53 -9.09
CA PHE A 179 -19.06 7.55 -10.12
C PHE A 179 -17.63 8.03 -10.38
N GLN A 180 -16.71 7.99 -9.37
CA GLN A 180 -15.29 8.23 -9.58
C GLN A 180 -14.67 7.17 -10.50
N ARG A 181 -14.99 5.89 -10.26
CA ARG A 181 -14.54 4.77 -11.09
C ARG A 181 -15.03 4.90 -12.53
N GLU A 182 -16.32 5.24 -12.70
CA GLU A 182 -16.91 5.44 -14.02
C GLU A 182 -16.26 6.62 -14.76
N SER A 183 -16.06 7.74 -14.08
CA SER A 183 -15.36 8.90 -14.64
C SER A 183 -13.93 8.56 -15.06
N ALA A 184 -13.16 7.87 -14.21
CA ALA A 184 -11.82 7.44 -14.56
C ALA A 184 -11.81 6.59 -15.83
N LYS A 185 -12.73 5.62 -15.94
CA LYS A 185 -12.87 4.78 -17.11
C LYS A 185 -13.19 5.59 -18.37
N ASN A 186 -14.13 6.52 -18.27
CA ASN A 186 -14.62 7.33 -19.42
C ASN A 186 -13.55 8.31 -19.92
N ASN A 187 -12.66 8.79 -19.05
CA ASN A 187 -11.60 9.73 -19.38
C ASN A 187 -10.23 9.06 -19.63
N GLY A 188 -10.11 7.74 -19.50
CA GLY A 188 -8.83 7.03 -19.61
C GLY A 188 -7.89 7.34 -18.44
N TRP A 189 -8.42 7.77 -17.30
CA TRP A 189 -7.66 8.05 -16.07
C TRP A 189 -7.48 6.77 -15.26
N GLN A 190 -6.53 6.79 -14.34
CA GLN A 190 -6.30 5.68 -13.43
C GLN A 190 -7.20 5.78 -12.20
N PHE A 191 -7.53 4.64 -11.64
CA PHE A 191 -8.41 4.56 -10.48
C PHE A 191 -7.95 3.46 -9.51
N PHE A 192 -8.06 3.72 -8.20
CA PHE A 192 -7.89 2.73 -7.16
C PHE A 192 -8.94 2.89 -6.06
N ASP A 193 -9.49 1.78 -5.60
CA ASP A 193 -10.58 1.74 -4.61
C ASP A 193 -10.05 1.37 -3.23
N PHE A 194 -9.70 2.37 -2.42
CA PHE A 194 -9.34 2.13 -1.03
C PHE A 194 -10.51 1.62 -0.20
N ASN A 195 -11.74 2.10 -0.47
CA ASN A 195 -12.90 1.74 0.34
C ASN A 195 -13.12 0.24 0.36
N THR A 196 -13.26 -0.38 -0.79
CA THR A 196 -13.49 -1.82 -0.91
C THR A 196 -12.31 -2.62 -0.35
N ALA A 197 -11.06 -2.23 -0.66
CA ALA A 197 -9.88 -2.95 -0.22
C ALA A 197 -9.72 -2.93 1.32
N MET A 198 -9.83 -1.75 1.94
CA MET A 198 -9.68 -1.59 3.39
C MET A 198 -10.88 -2.17 4.15
N THR A 199 -12.11 -2.06 3.61
CA THR A 199 -13.29 -2.71 4.20
C THR A 199 -13.12 -4.23 4.26
N ALA A 200 -12.56 -4.84 3.21
CA ALA A 200 -12.29 -6.28 3.19
C ALA A 200 -11.26 -6.69 4.26
N ILE A 201 -10.24 -5.86 4.47
CA ILE A 201 -9.25 -6.07 5.54
C ILE A 201 -9.91 -5.93 6.91
N ASN A 202 -10.65 -4.85 7.17
CA ASN A 202 -11.36 -4.64 8.43
C ASN A 202 -12.25 -5.84 8.75
N LYS A 203 -13.11 -6.27 7.82
CA LYS A 203 -14.00 -7.43 8.02
C LYS A 203 -13.26 -8.72 8.33
N ARG A 204 -12.13 -8.97 7.67
CA ARG A 204 -11.30 -10.15 7.96
C ARG A 204 -10.74 -10.12 9.38
N MET A 205 -10.21 -8.98 9.81
CA MET A 205 -9.61 -8.83 11.13
C MET A 205 -10.67 -8.81 12.25
N GLN A 206 -11.83 -8.22 12.01
CA GLN A 206 -12.95 -8.16 12.93
C GLN A 206 -13.59 -9.53 13.24
N GLN A 207 -13.32 -10.55 12.42
CA GLN A 207 -13.71 -11.93 12.74
C GLN A 207 -12.99 -12.47 14.01
N GLN A 208 -11.79 -11.96 14.28
CA GLN A 208 -10.98 -12.35 15.44
C GLN A 208 -11.03 -11.30 16.55
N ASP A 209 -11.03 -10.03 16.20
CA ASP A 209 -11.10 -8.90 17.12
C ASP A 209 -12.15 -7.88 16.63
N PRO A 210 -13.37 -7.89 17.18
CA PRO A 210 -14.43 -6.96 16.77
C PRO A 210 -14.10 -5.47 17.02
N THR A 211 -13.03 -5.18 17.76
CA THR A 211 -12.55 -3.80 18.00
C THR A 211 -11.50 -3.33 17.00
N PHE A 212 -11.07 -4.22 16.10
CA PHE A 212 -10.09 -3.88 15.08
C PHE A 212 -10.66 -2.92 14.03
N THR A 213 -9.90 -1.88 13.71
CA THR A 213 -10.19 -1.00 12.56
C THR A 213 -8.91 -0.37 12.01
N LEU A 214 -8.88 -0.13 10.72
CA LEU A 214 -7.88 0.70 10.04
C LEU A 214 -8.29 2.18 10.02
N SER A 215 -9.53 2.51 10.41
CA SER A 215 -10.12 3.86 10.33
C SER A 215 -10.07 4.63 11.65
N GLY A 216 -9.25 4.20 12.60
CA GLY A 216 -9.11 4.84 13.91
C GLY A 216 -10.37 4.80 14.78
N ASN A 217 -10.28 5.41 15.97
CA ASN A 217 -11.38 5.38 16.96
C ASN A 217 -12.59 6.25 16.59
N ASP A 218 -12.44 7.16 15.66
CA ASP A 218 -13.52 8.00 15.12
C ASP A 218 -14.22 7.36 13.90
N ARG A 219 -13.78 6.20 13.48
CA ARG A 219 -14.26 5.45 12.30
C ARG A 219 -13.96 6.12 10.96
N VAL A 220 -13.22 7.22 10.95
CA VAL A 220 -13.00 8.13 9.80
C VAL A 220 -11.54 8.18 9.40
N HIS A 221 -10.68 8.53 10.35
CA HIS A 221 -9.27 8.81 10.08
C HIS A 221 -8.42 7.55 10.29
N PRO A 222 -7.80 7.01 9.22
CA PRO A 222 -6.86 5.91 9.38
C PRO A 222 -5.79 6.25 10.43
N ASP A 223 -5.47 5.29 11.31
CA ASP A 223 -4.31 5.39 12.17
C ASP A 223 -3.03 5.11 11.35
N LEU A 224 -1.83 5.16 11.93
CA LEU A 224 -0.59 5.03 11.17
C LEU A 224 -0.47 3.68 10.46
N ASP A 225 -0.99 2.60 11.07
CA ASP A 225 -1.12 1.29 10.42
C ASP A 225 -2.07 1.34 9.21
N GLY A 226 -3.22 2.03 9.34
CA GLY A 226 -4.17 2.23 8.25
C GLY A 226 -3.57 3.04 7.10
N HIS A 227 -2.84 4.10 7.39
CA HIS A 227 -2.09 4.87 6.39
C HIS A 227 -0.98 4.04 5.72
N MET A 228 -0.30 3.16 6.48
CA MET A 228 0.69 2.26 5.92
C MET A 228 0.06 1.19 5.01
N VAL A 229 -1.13 0.71 5.36
CA VAL A 229 -1.92 -0.16 4.48
C VAL A 229 -2.31 0.57 3.19
N MET A 230 -2.73 1.84 3.25
CA MET A 230 -3.00 2.64 2.04
C MET A 230 -1.75 2.75 1.15
N ALA A 231 -0.59 3.05 1.73
CA ALA A 231 0.67 3.11 0.99
C ALA A 231 1.01 1.75 0.34
N TYR A 232 0.93 0.67 1.11
CA TYR A 232 1.14 -0.68 0.60
C TYR A 232 0.23 -1.02 -0.58
N LEU A 233 -1.07 -0.69 -0.50
CA LEU A 233 -2.03 -0.99 -1.55
C LEU A 233 -1.70 -0.23 -2.85
N ILE A 234 -1.31 1.04 -2.77
CA ILE A 234 -0.86 1.81 -3.95
C ILE A 234 0.43 1.24 -4.53
N LEU A 235 1.44 0.96 -3.71
CA LEU A 235 2.69 0.37 -4.16
C LEU A 235 2.46 -1.00 -4.82
N LYS A 236 1.53 -1.78 -4.29
CA LYS A 236 1.12 -3.05 -4.91
C LYS A 236 0.43 -2.84 -6.25
N ALA A 237 -0.46 -1.87 -6.36
CA ALA A 237 -1.10 -1.49 -7.62
C ALA A 237 -0.10 -0.93 -8.64
N GLN A 238 1.01 -0.36 -8.19
CA GLN A 238 2.14 0.06 -9.01
C GLN A 238 3.07 -1.11 -9.42
N GLY A 239 2.77 -2.35 -9.01
CA GLY A 239 3.52 -3.53 -9.41
C GLY A 239 4.85 -3.73 -8.66
N PHE A 240 4.99 -3.18 -7.45
CA PHE A 240 6.20 -3.36 -6.63
C PHE A 240 6.18 -4.63 -5.79
N ALA A 241 5.03 -5.31 -5.64
CA ALA A 241 4.96 -6.57 -4.92
C ALA A 241 5.92 -7.62 -5.50
N GLY A 242 6.70 -8.26 -4.62
CA GLY A 242 7.70 -9.26 -4.97
C GLY A 242 9.03 -8.69 -5.47
N LYS A 243 9.17 -7.36 -5.65
CA LYS A 243 10.44 -6.73 -6.00
C LYS A 243 11.29 -6.54 -4.76
N LYS A 244 12.46 -7.19 -4.73
CA LYS A 244 13.37 -7.14 -3.59
C LYS A 244 14.14 -5.82 -3.50
N VAL A 245 14.56 -5.45 -2.32
CA VAL A 245 15.62 -4.46 -2.06
C VAL A 245 16.92 -4.97 -2.67
N ALA A 246 17.32 -6.17 -2.21
CA ALA A 246 18.42 -6.94 -2.76
C ALA A 246 18.21 -8.44 -2.54
N GLY A 247 18.86 -9.26 -3.36
CA GLY A 247 18.89 -10.71 -3.22
C GLY A 247 20.29 -11.25 -3.44
N ILE A 248 20.87 -11.85 -2.41
CA ILE A 248 22.20 -12.41 -2.39
C ILE A 248 22.10 -13.94 -2.26
N SER A 249 22.72 -14.68 -3.15
CA SER A 249 22.86 -16.12 -3.01
C SER A 249 24.28 -16.57 -3.29
N ILE A 250 24.91 -17.25 -2.30
CA ILE A 250 26.29 -17.71 -2.35
C ILE A 250 26.36 -19.20 -2.06
N ASP A 251 27.16 -19.92 -2.86
CA ASP A 251 27.61 -21.27 -2.60
C ASP A 251 28.96 -21.16 -1.84
N ALA A 252 28.94 -21.40 -0.53
CA ALA A 252 30.10 -21.18 0.33
C ALA A 252 31.27 -22.16 0.05
N PRO A 253 31.06 -23.49 -0.14
CA PRO A 253 32.11 -24.41 -0.51
C PRO A 253 32.89 -23.99 -1.74
N ASN A 254 32.19 -23.57 -2.79
CA ASN A 254 32.79 -23.19 -4.05
C ASN A 254 33.14 -21.70 -4.17
N ARG A 255 32.80 -20.89 -3.16
CA ARG A 255 33.00 -19.44 -3.16
C ARG A 255 32.39 -18.76 -4.39
N LYS A 256 31.21 -19.23 -4.79
CA LYS A 256 30.55 -18.81 -6.02
C LYS A 256 29.31 -17.99 -5.72
N VAL A 257 29.20 -16.82 -6.35
CA VAL A 257 27.91 -16.11 -6.44
C VAL A 257 26.97 -16.94 -7.29
N VAL A 258 25.85 -17.37 -6.73
CA VAL A 258 24.78 -18.06 -7.43
C VAL A 258 23.86 -17.04 -8.08
N SER A 259 23.51 -15.98 -7.34
CA SER A 259 22.77 -14.82 -7.86
C SER A 259 23.04 -13.58 -7.03
N ALA A 260 22.97 -12.41 -7.70
CA ALA A 260 22.95 -11.10 -7.10
C ALA A 260 21.87 -10.28 -7.82
N GLU A 261 20.87 -9.81 -7.08
CA GLU A 261 19.75 -9.02 -7.58
C GLU A 261 19.70 -7.70 -6.79
N GLY A 262 19.67 -6.55 -7.47
CA GLY A 262 19.67 -5.24 -6.82
C GLY A 262 20.94 -4.93 -6.01
N CYS A 263 22.04 -5.65 -6.25
CA CYS A 263 23.31 -5.49 -5.55
C CYS A 263 24.50 -5.97 -6.36
N ASN A 264 25.69 -5.60 -5.95
CA ASN A 264 26.96 -6.13 -6.43
C ASN A 264 27.69 -6.86 -5.29
N LEU A 265 28.32 -8.00 -5.62
CA LEU A 265 29.15 -8.78 -4.72
C LEU A 265 30.55 -8.91 -5.31
N SER A 266 31.57 -8.72 -4.48
CA SER A 266 32.97 -8.91 -4.84
C SER A 266 33.77 -9.53 -3.71
N GLU A 267 35.04 -9.87 -3.97
CA GLU A 267 36.02 -10.29 -2.98
C GLU A 267 35.58 -11.48 -2.11
N ILE A 268 34.93 -12.50 -2.71
CA ILE A 268 34.47 -13.68 -1.95
C ILE A 268 35.67 -14.52 -1.55
N ARG A 269 35.96 -14.53 -0.24
CA ARG A 269 37.13 -15.22 0.35
C ARG A 269 36.68 -16.20 1.44
N LYS A 270 37.35 -17.35 1.49
CA LYS A 270 37.31 -18.23 2.67
C LYS A 270 38.19 -17.69 3.75
N THR A 271 37.67 -17.57 4.95
CA THR A 271 38.45 -17.22 6.14
C THR A 271 38.62 -18.45 7.02
N ALA A 272 39.49 -18.35 8.06
CA ALA A 272 39.68 -19.43 9.05
C ALA A 272 38.35 -19.80 9.78
N ARG A 273 37.39 -18.87 9.84
CA ARG A 273 36.13 -19.00 10.61
C ARG A 273 34.89 -18.93 9.78
N GLY A 274 34.97 -18.85 8.43
CA GLY A 274 33.80 -18.74 7.60
C GLY A 274 34.07 -18.17 6.21
N LEU A 275 33.21 -17.26 5.79
CA LEU A 275 33.21 -16.61 4.48
C LEU A 275 33.19 -15.10 4.67
N SER A 276 33.94 -14.35 3.85
CA SER A 276 33.82 -12.89 3.74
C SER A 276 33.58 -12.48 2.29
N PHE A 277 32.91 -11.38 2.09
CA PHE A 277 32.67 -10.77 0.78
C PHE A 277 32.36 -9.29 0.94
N ASP A 278 32.58 -8.53 -0.11
CA ASP A 278 32.14 -7.14 -0.19
C ASP A 278 30.76 -7.10 -0.82
N TYR A 279 29.86 -6.29 -0.23
CA TYR A 279 28.49 -6.12 -0.65
C TYR A 279 28.16 -4.64 -0.86
N TYR A 280 27.53 -4.35 -1.98
CA TYR A 280 27.03 -3.01 -2.31
C TYR A 280 25.57 -3.10 -2.76
N ALA A 281 24.66 -2.57 -1.95
CA ALA A 281 23.23 -2.50 -2.26
C ALA A 281 22.93 -1.32 -3.20
N ALA A 282 22.07 -1.53 -4.19
CA ALA A 282 21.59 -0.47 -5.08
C ALA A 282 20.39 0.29 -4.49
N ALA A 283 19.80 -0.23 -3.41
CA ALA A 283 18.62 0.31 -2.74
C ALA A 283 18.75 0.09 -1.22
N LEU A 284 17.94 0.81 -0.46
CA LEU A 284 17.86 0.68 1.00
C LEU A 284 16.56 -0.02 1.42
N PRO A 285 16.57 -0.75 2.55
CA PRO A 285 15.34 -1.21 3.19
C PRO A 285 14.44 -0.03 3.56
N TYR A 286 13.14 -0.24 3.49
CA TYR A 286 12.17 0.70 4.05
C TYR A 286 12.20 0.61 5.58
N PRO A 287 12.52 1.69 6.31
CA PRO A 287 12.56 1.68 7.77
C PRO A 287 11.14 1.91 8.32
N LEU A 288 10.51 0.85 8.81
CA LEU A 288 9.19 0.98 9.44
C LEU A 288 9.29 1.67 10.80
N ASP A 289 8.53 2.75 11.01
CA ASP A 289 8.43 3.40 12.33
C ASP A 289 7.64 2.51 13.29
N THR A 290 8.25 2.20 14.43
CA THR A 290 7.66 1.38 15.50
C THR A 290 6.96 2.22 16.58
N VAL A 291 6.98 3.56 16.45
CA VAL A 291 6.40 4.47 17.42
C VAL A 291 5.09 5.03 16.91
N ALA A 292 4.03 4.90 17.70
CA ALA A 292 2.77 5.58 17.43
C ALA A 292 2.96 7.09 17.57
N ARG A 293 2.87 7.80 16.44
CA ARG A 293 3.05 9.26 16.38
C ARG A 293 1.78 9.88 15.78
N GLY A 294 1.47 11.08 16.21
CA GLY A 294 0.35 11.82 15.66
C GLY A 294 -0.84 11.89 16.60
N TRP A 295 -1.89 12.46 16.10
CA TRP A 295 -3.04 12.90 16.89
C TRP A 295 -3.92 11.71 17.26
N GLY A 296 -3.79 11.26 18.54
CA GLY A 296 -4.58 10.14 19.04
C GLY A 296 -4.20 8.77 18.53
N SER A 297 -3.11 8.66 17.78
CA SER A 297 -2.61 7.38 17.24
C SER A 297 -2.23 6.42 18.35
N LYS A 298 -2.76 5.21 18.27
CA LYS A 298 -2.43 4.10 19.18
C LYS A 298 -1.56 3.05 18.50
N LYS A 299 -1.48 3.08 17.18
CA LYS A 299 -0.75 2.13 16.35
C LYS A 299 0.34 2.83 15.55
N SER A 300 1.39 2.10 15.24
CA SER A 300 2.55 2.55 14.46
C SER A 300 2.46 2.07 13.00
N GLN A 301 3.38 2.48 12.14
CA GLN A 301 3.54 1.89 10.81
C GLN A 301 3.81 0.40 10.88
N TYR A 302 4.62 -0.02 11.87
CA TYR A 302 5.01 -1.42 12.05
C TYR A 302 3.81 -2.33 12.29
N ASP A 303 2.75 -1.85 12.93
CA ASP A 303 1.55 -2.64 13.19
C ASP A 303 0.84 -3.10 11.90
N ALA A 304 1.08 -2.42 10.79
CA ALA A 304 0.54 -2.81 9.48
C ALA A 304 1.04 -4.19 8.99
N ILE A 305 2.22 -4.66 9.44
CA ILE A 305 2.75 -5.97 9.01
C ILE A 305 1.91 -7.16 9.50
N ALA A 306 1.14 -6.97 10.57
CA ALA A 306 0.19 -7.99 11.04
C ALA A 306 -1.05 -8.12 10.12
N VAL A 307 -1.25 -7.15 9.24
CA VAL A 307 -2.47 -6.99 8.46
C VAL A 307 -2.23 -7.22 6.97
N VAL A 308 -1.08 -6.75 6.47
CA VAL A 308 -0.65 -6.90 5.08
C VAL A 308 0.80 -7.42 5.02
N PRO A 309 1.18 -8.23 4.02
CA PRO A 309 2.51 -8.82 3.91
C PRO A 309 3.55 -7.83 3.37
N PHE A 310 3.69 -6.67 4.05
CA PHE A 310 4.60 -5.62 3.59
C PHE A 310 6.06 -6.09 3.57
N MET A 311 6.50 -6.81 4.60
CA MET A 311 7.89 -7.30 4.67
C MET A 311 8.20 -8.33 3.59
N GLU A 312 7.24 -9.20 3.28
CA GLU A 312 7.39 -10.28 2.31
C GLU A 312 7.27 -9.80 0.86
N GLU A 313 6.41 -8.81 0.62
CA GLU A 313 6.15 -8.34 -0.75
C GLU A 313 6.94 -7.09 -1.13
N MET A 314 7.26 -6.21 -0.17
CA MET A 314 7.81 -4.87 -0.44
C MET A 314 9.19 -4.62 0.15
N ASN A 315 9.62 -5.40 1.16
CA ASN A 315 10.81 -5.06 1.94
C ASN A 315 11.71 -6.26 2.20
N GLN A 316 12.20 -6.88 1.12
CA GLN A 316 13.09 -8.03 1.18
C GLN A 316 14.51 -7.68 0.77
N GLU A 317 15.45 -7.84 1.68
CA GLU A 317 16.89 -7.87 1.44
C GLU A 317 17.40 -9.26 1.86
N LEU A 318 17.37 -10.21 0.93
CA LEU A 318 17.55 -11.62 1.23
C LEU A 318 19.01 -12.05 1.11
N LEU A 319 19.59 -12.51 2.21
CA LEU A 319 20.90 -13.17 2.26
C LEU A 319 20.72 -14.68 2.34
N ARG A 320 21.09 -15.39 1.27
CA ARG A 320 21.11 -16.85 1.22
C ARG A 320 22.54 -17.36 1.06
N ILE A 321 22.99 -18.27 1.95
CA ILE A 321 24.28 -18.93 1.85
C ILE A 321 24.10 -20.42 2.01
N THR A 322 24.46 -21.18 1.00
CA THR A 322 24.38 -22.67 1.00
C THR A 322 25.71 -23.31 1.29
N GLY A 323 25.69 -24.55 1.78
CA GLY A 323 26.89 -25.35 2.03
C GLY A 323 27.64 -25.01 3.33
N LEU A 324 27.09 -24.17 4.20
CA LEU A 324 27.56 -23.98 5.55
C LEU A 324 27.23 -25.19 6.45
N LYS A 325 27.95 -25.34 7.59
CA LYS A 325 27.69 -26.38 8.60
C LYS A 325 27.79 -25.79 9.99
N GLY A 326 26.75 -26.01 10.80
CA GLY A 326 26.66 -25.48 12.18
C GLY A 326 26.15 -24.03 12.20
N LYS A 327 26.56 -23.27 13.19
CA LYS A 327 26.09 -21.92 13.48
C LYS A 327 27.12 -20.86 13.14
N TYR A 328 26.67 -19.73 12.56
CA TYR A 328 27.54 -18.62 12.18
C TYR A 328 26.98 -17.28 12.68
N ASN A 329 27.91 -16.39 13.07
CA ASN A 329 27.59 -14.99 13.27
C ASN A 329 27.68 -14.25 11.93
N LEU A 330 26.69 -13.41 11.64
CA LEU A 330 26.79 -12.42 10.57
C LEU A 330 27.42 -11.16 11.15
N LEU A 331 28.48 -10.70 10.51
CA LEU A 331 29.06 -9.39 10.78
C LEU A 331 28.94 -8.55 9.50
N ILE A 332 28.55 -7.29 9.65
CA ILE A 332 28.56 -6.28 8.59
C ILE A 332 29.43 -5.14 9.11
N ASP A 333 30.47 -4.75 8.38
CA ASP A 333 31.45 -3.73 8.74
C ASP A 333 32.07 -3.92 10.16
N GLY A 334 32.23 -5.19 10.52
CA GLY A 334 32.81 -5.57 11.85
C GLY A 334 31.78 -5.59 12.99
N GLN A 335 30.56 -5.11 12.79
CA GLN A 335 29.48 -5.17 13.75
C GLN A 335 28.73 -6.50 13.65
N GLN A 336 28.51 -7.19 14.77
CA GLN A 336 27.68 -8.40 14.79
C GLN A 336 26.19 -8.04 14.67
N ILE A 337 25.56 -8.53 13.60
CA ILE A 337 24.15 -8.32 13.30
C ILE A 337 23.26 -9.40 13.92
N GLY A 338 23.73 -10.64 13.89
CA GLY A 338 22.98 -11.76 14.45
C GLY A 338 23.72 -13.08 14.32
N SER A 339 23.06 -14.17 14.71
CA SER A 339 23.64 -15.51 14.70
C SER A 339 22.57 -16.53 14.32
N TRP A 340 22.81 -17.32 13.26
CA TRP A 340 21.86 -18.27 12.70
C TRP A 340 22.51 -19.61 12.38
N GLU A 341 21.69 -20.65 12.34
CA GLU A 341 22.11 -21.97 11.90
C GLU A 341 22.31 -22.01 10.37
N ALA A 342 23.16 -22.90 9.89
CA ALA A 342 23.39 -23.10 8.45
C ALA A 342 22.10 -23.32 7.64
N ALA A 343 21.09 -23.98 8.23
CA ALA A 343 19.79 -24.19 7.61
C ALA A 343 18.99 -22.91 7.42
N GLU A 344 19.16 -21.92 8.31
CA GLU A 344 18.50 -20.62 8.21
C GLU A 344 19.16 -19.79 7.10
N TYR A 345 20.49 -19.75 7.04
CA TYR A 345 21.21 -19.14 5.93
C TYR A 345 20.81 -19.77 4.57
N ALA A 346 20.64 -21.10 4.52
CA ALA A 346 20.22 -21.76 3.28
C ALA A 346 18.78 -21.44 2.87
N ARG A 347 17.89 -21.17 3.82
CA ARG A 347 16.51 -20.67 3.54
C ARG A 347 16.53 -19.22 3.10
N GLY A 348 17.38 -18.40 3.68
CA GLY A 348 17.51 -16.97 3.48
C GLY A 348 17.09 -16.17 4.70
N ILE A 349 17.90 -15.17 5.04
CA ILE A 349 17.68 -14.21 6.12
C ILE A 349 17.27 -12.89 5.47
N ASN A 350 16.16 -12.30 5.90
CA ASN A 350 15.76 -10.98 5.44
C ASN A 350 16.47 -9.89 6.28
N LEU A 351 17.51 -9.30 5.73
CA LEU A 351 18.28 -8.24 6.39
C LEU A 351 17.46 -6.97 6.59
N ALA A 352 16.49 -6.68 5.72
CA ALA A 352 15.58 -5.54 5.85
C ALA A 352 14.68 -5.59 7.11
N ALA A 353 14.59 -6.76 7.76
CA ALA A 353 13.86 -6.91 9.02
C ALA A 353 14.73 -6.67 10.26
N ILE A 354 16.00 -6.32 10.09
CA ILE A 354 16.98 -6.19 11.18
C ILE A 354 17.43 -4.73 11.26
N ASP A 355 16.97 -4.04 12.28
CA ASP A 355 17.20 -2.61 12.48
C ASP A 355 18.66 -2.23 12.72
N SER A 356 19.49 -3.17 13.19
CA SER A 356 20.92 -2.95 13.44
C SER A 356 21.80 -3.04 12.18
N THR A 357 21.25 -3.37 11.00
CA THR A 357 22.03 -3.37 9.75
C THR A 357 22.41 -1.95 9.34
N PRO A 358 23.60 -1.72 8.77
CA PRO A 358 24.00 -0.40 8.27
C PRO A 358 23.02 0.16 7.23
N GLU A 359 22.47 -0.70 6.36
CA GLU A 359 21.51 -0.33 5.32
C GLU A 359 20.19 0.17 5.91
N TYR A 360 19.68 -0.50 6.95
CA TYR A 360 18.48 -0.05 7.67
C TYR A 360 18.73 1.29 8.37
N GLN A 361 19.89 1.41 9.06
CA GLN A 361 20.29 2.66 9.72
C GLN A 361 20.49 3.81 8.73
N GLN A 362 20.93 3.53 7.51
CA GLN A 362 21.00 4.52 6.44
C GLN A 362 19.58 4.89 5.96
N GLY A 363 18.67 3.92 5.83
CA GLY A 363 17.27 4.16 5.49
C GLY A 363 16.55 5.09 6.47
N LEU A 364 16.89 5.03 7.77
CA LEU A 364 16.37 5.94 8.79
C LEU A 364 16.82 7.41 8.62
N ARG A 365 17.82 7.68 7.78
CA ARG A 365 18.36 9.03 7.54
C ARG A 365 17.83 9.66 6.27
N VAL A 366 17.09 8.89 5.47
CA VAL A 366 16.40 9.35 4.28
C VAL A 366 15.17 10.17 4.65
#